data_292aeb5f059e7e280a09922066fce55a
#
_entry.id   292aeb5f059e7e280a09922066fce55a
#
_cell.length_a   1.000
_cell.length_b   1.000
_cell.length_c   1.000
_cell.angle_alpha   90.00
_cell.angle_beta   90.00
_cell.angle_gamma   90.00
#
_symmetry.space_group_name_H-M   'P 1'
#
loop_
_entity.id
_entity.type
_entity.pdbx_description
1 polymer ?
#
loop_
_entity_poly.entity_id
_entity_poly.type
_entity_poly.pdbx_seq_one_letter_code
_entity_poly.pdbx_strand_id
1 'polypeptide(L)'
;MEYVYLIIILIVTIVILKIGLNIRIKDLKKVKQMAYSEDNNKLTKDFPTNKQICREILEMLNNSEVTIEDTQDERSKTSLYLVMQNKIIIANIDKTFTRIQTIAHECIHSVQNKVMLKFNFVISNINMIYFLIISILTLLGKISEPMQKILLTILLALQFIFFVVRNSLEIDAMTRAENLSKEYISQENILSKENEERLMNKYKELNKIGIKTYTFMLTIKMIIKPLLYCVIALFK
;
A
#
# COMPACT_ATOMS: atom_id res chain seq x y z
N MET A 1 33.97 8.91 4.70
CA MET A 1 34.09 7.63 3.93
C MET A 1 32.97 6.66 4.26
N GLU A 2 32.59 6.42 5.52
CA GLU A 2 31.57 5.44 5.95
C GLU A 2 30.18 5.71 5.35
N TYR A 3 29.73 6.97 5.30
CA TYR A 3 28.43 7.32 4.67
C TYR A 3 28.39 6.98 3.17
N VAL A 4 29.51 7.10 2.47
CA VAL A 4 29.60 6.74 1.05
C VAL A 4 29.42 5.22 0.88
N TYR A 5 30.09 4.41 1.72
CA TYR A 5 29.90 2.96 1.70
C TYR A 5 28.44 2.56 2.02
N LEU A 6 27.81 3.21 3.01
CA LEU A 6 26.43 2.93 3.34
C LEU A 6 25.48 3.31 2.20
N ILE A 7 25.68 4.44 1.52
CA ILE A 7 24.91 4.83 0.34
C ILE A 7 25.03 3.75 -0.75
N ILE A 8 26.23 3.27 -1.02
CA ILE A 8 26.47 2.20 -2.01
C ILE A 8 25.70 0.93 -1.60
N ILE A 9 25.81 0.51 -0.34
CA ILE A 9 25.10 -0.67 0.19
C ILE A 9 23.59 -0.53 0.02
N LEU A 10 23.02 0.63 0.37
CA LEU A 10 21.58 0.88 0.23
C LEU A 10 21.13 0.83 -1.24
N ILE A 11 21.89 1.40 -2.15
CA ILE A 11 21.59 1.35 -3.59
C ILE A 11 21.68 -0.08 -4.12
N VAL A 12 22.75 -0.81 -3.77
CA VAL A 12 22.94 -2.21 -4.16
C VAL A 12 21.78 -3.07 -3.63
N THR A 13 21.32 -2.82 -2.40
CA THR A 13 20.17 -3.50 -1.81
C THR A 13 18.90 -3.31 -2.65
N ILE A 14 18.63 -2.09 -3.14
CA ILE A 14 17.49 -1.82 -4.02
C ILE A 14 17.61 -2.63 -5.32
N VAL A 15 18.81 -2.69 -5.92
CA VAL A 15 19.03 -3.43 -7.16
C VAL A 15 18.84 -4.94 -6.96
N ILE A 16 19.40 -5.50 -5.88
CA ILE A 16 19.23 -6.92 -5.52
C ILE A 16 17.76 -7.26 -5.32
N LEU A 17 17.02 -6.44 -4.58
CA LEU A 17 15.59 -6.65 -4.34
C LEU A 17 14.75 -6.51 -5.61
N LYS A 18 15.07 -5.57 -6.50
CA LYS A 18 14.41 -5.47 -7.81
C LYS A 18 14.57 -6.76 -8.61
N ILE A 19 15.77 -7.35 -8.60
CA ILE A 19 16.06 -8.61 -9.31
C ILE A 19 15.36 -9.77 -8.58
N GLY A 20 15.50 -9.90 -7.26
CA GLY A 20 14.94 -10.99 -6.47
C GLY A 20 13.40 -11.04 -6.51
N LEU A 21 12.73 -9.89 -6.48
CA LEU A 21 11.28 -9.78 -6.63
C LEU A 21 10.83 -9.88 -8.10
N ASN A 22 11.78 -9.95 -9.04
CA ASN A 22 11.51 -10.02 -10.49
C ASN A 22 10.58 -8.88 -10.95
N ILE A 23 10.90 -7.63 -10.54
CA ILE A 23 10.14 -6.43 -10.93
C ILE A 23 10.47 -6.05 -12.36
N ARG A 24 9.51 -6.18 -13.25
CA ARG A 24 9.66 -5.90 -14.68
C ARG A 24 8.79 -4.72 -15.11
N ILE A 25 9.35 -3.84 -15.91
CA ILE A 25 8.61 -2.71 -16.48
C ILE A 25 7.41 -3.18 -17.32
N LYS A 26 7.55 -4.34 -18.00
CA LYS A 26 6.46 -4.94 -18.78
C LYS A 26 5.24 -5.32 -17.91
N ASP A 27 5.46 -5.75 -16.67
CA ASP A 27 4.38 -6.11 -15.75
C ASP A 27 3.60 -4.85 -15.32
N LEU A 28 4.29 -3.75 -15.07
CA LEU A 28 3.67 -2.46 -14.80
C LEU A 28 2.88 -1.92 -16.01
N LYS A 29 3.42 -2.05 -17.21
CA LYS A 29 2.70 -1.71 -18.46
C LYS A 29 1.45 -2.57 -18.62
N LYS A 30 1.53 -3.87 -18.31
CA LYS A 30 0.40 -4.78 -18.36
C LYS A 30 -0.71 -4.37 -17.40
N VAL A 31 -0.37 -4.07 -16.12
CA VAL A 31 -1.32 -3.54 -15.15
C VAL A 31 -2.02 -2.29 -15.67
N LYS A 32 -1.24 -1.36 -16.23
CA LYS A 32 -1.79 -0.14 -16.82
C LYS A 32 -2.76 -0.45 -17.97
N GLN A 33 -2.39 -1.33 -18.89
CA GLN A 33 -3.25 -1.75 -20.01
C GLN A 33 -4.54 -2.41 -19.52
N MET A 34 -4.47 -3.25 -18.49
CA MET A 34 -5.65 -3.87 -17.89
C MET A 34 -6.58 -2.82 -17.27
N ALA A 35 -6.04 -1.83 -16.57
CA ALA A 35 -6.81 -0.77 -15.91
C ALA A 35 -7.56 0.14 -16.89
N TYR A 36 -7.00 0.38 -18.07
CA TYR A 36 -7.60 1.21 -19.12
C TYR A 36 -8.40 0.41 -20.17
N SER A 37 -8.55 -0.89 -20.00
CA SER A 37 -9.32 -1.73 -20.92
C SER A 37 -10.82 -1.55 -20.70
N GLU A 38 -11.52 -1.01 -21.69
CA GLU A 38 -12.98 -0.84 -21.66
C GLU A 38 -13.69 -2.17 -21.45
N ASP A 39 -13.21 -3.25 -22.09
CA ASP A 39 -13.81 -4.59 -21.96
C ASP A 39 -13.70 -5.16 -20.54
N ASN A 40 -12.60 -4.83 -19.83
CA ASN A 40 -12.48 -5.22 -18.42
C ASN A 40 -13.43 -4.38 -17.56
N ASN A 41 -13.51 -3.08 -17.82
CA ASN A 41 -14.35 -2.15 -17.06
C ASN A 41 -15.86 -2.45 -17.21
N LYS A 42 -16.29 -3.00 -18.36
CA LYS A 42 -17.66 -3.46 -18.57
C LYS A 42 -18.05 -4.60 -17.63
N LEU A 43 -17.09 -5.45 -17.19
CA LEU A 43 -17.37 -6.60 -16.31
C LEU A 43 -17.95 -6.18 -14.94
N THR A 44 -17.68 -4.97 -14.49
CA THR A 44 -18.16 -4.50 -13.18
C THR A 44 -19.25 -3.44 -13.28
N LYS A 45 -19.69 -3.08 -14.49
CA LYS A 45 -20.61 -1.96 -14.72
C LYS A 45 -21.99 -2.17 -14.07
N ASP A 46 -22.51 -3.41 -14.12
CA ASP A 46 -23.87 -3.72 -13.69
C ASP A 46 -23.96 -4.04 -12.17
N PHE A 47 -22.83 -4.05 -11.46
CA PHE A 47 -22.82 -4.17 -10.01
C PHE A 47 -23.32 -2.89 -9.34
N PRO A 48 -23.81 -2.98 -8.07
CA PRO A 48 -24.29 -1.85 -7.30
C PRO A 48 -23.28 -0.69 -7.20
N THR A 49 -23.71 0.42 -6.59
CA THR A 49 -22.80 1.56 -6.30
C THR A 49 -21.66 1.14 -5.40
N ASN A 50 -20.52 1.84 -5.47
CA ASN A 50 -19.37 1.56 -4.61
C ASN A 50 -19.72 1.54 -3.12
N LYS A 51 -20.58 2.48 -2.69
CA LYS A 51 -21.04 2.55 -1.30
C LYS A 51 -21.88 1.34 -0.90
N GLN A 52 -22.70 0.84 -1.81
CA GLN A 52 -23.51 -0.35 -1.58
C GLN A 52 -22.65 -1.61 -1.53
N ILE A 53 -21.73 -1.80 -2.49
CA ILE A 53 -20.74 -2.89 -2.50
C ILE A 53 -19.97 -2.91 -1.17
N CYS A 54 -19.51 -1.74 -0.71
CA CYS A 54 -18.76 -1.64 0.54
C CYS A 54 -19.60 -2.06 1.75
N ARG A 55 -20.88 -1.68 1.78
CA ARG A 55 -21.81 -2.05 2.87
C ARG A 55 -22.04 -3.55 2.90
N GLU A 56 -22.36 -4.15 1.76
CA GLU A 56 -22.61 -5.58 1.61
C GLU A 56 -21.37 -6.41 2.00
N ILE A 57 -20.19 -5.99 1.56
CA ILE A 57 -18.94 -6.64 1.96
C ILE A 57 -18.66 -6.50 3.47
N LEU A 58 -18.96 -5.35 4.07
CA LEU A 58 -18.83 -5.16 5.52
C LEU A 58 -19.84 -6.02 6.30
N GLU A 59 -21.03 -6.24 5.78
CA GLU A 59 -22.02 -7.17 6.34
C GLU A 59 -21.52 -8.62 6.28
N MET A 60 -20.94 -9.06 5.14
CA MET A 60 -20.28 -10.37 5.04
C MET A 60 -19.17 -10.55 6.08
N LEU A 61 -18.48 -9.48 6.44
CA LEU A 61 -17.42 -9.48 7.46
C LEU A 61 -17.92 -9.27 8.88
N ASN A 62 -19.23 -9.17 9.11
CA ASN A 62 -19.85 -8.83 10.41
C ASN A 62 -19.29 -7.54 11.03
N ASN A 63 -19.03 -6.51 10.22
CA ASN A 63 -18.40 -5.24 10.63
C ASN A 63 -19.18 -4.00 10.15
N SER A 64 -20.48 -3.98 10.38
CA SER A 64 -21.40 -2.92 9.91
C SER A 64 -21.21 -1.56 10.61
N GLU A 65 -20.39 -1.48 11.66
CA GLU A 65 -20.14 -0.23 12.42
C GLU A 65 -19.20 0.75 11.68
N VAL A 66 -18.61 0.33 10.57
CA VAL A 66 -17.69 1.16 9.78
C VAL A 66 -18.48 2.23 9.02
N THR A 67 -18.09 3.49 9.18
CA THR A 67 -18.68 4.57 8.37
C THR A 67 -18.10 4.57 6.95
N ILE A 68 -18.95 4.82 5.96
CA ILE A 68 -18.58 4.80 4.54
C ILE A 68 -18.77 6.18 3.96
N GLU A 69 -17.73 6.73 3.37
CA GLU A 69 -17.76 7.94 2.56
C GLU A 69 -17.34 7.60 1.12
N ASP A 70 -18.23 7.90 0.19
CA ASP A 70 -17.97 7.72 -1.25
C ASP A 70 -17.74 9.10 -1.86
N THR A 71 -16.52 9.34 -2.33
CA THR A 71 -16.15 10.64 -2.88
C THR A 71 -16.32 10.67 -4.39
N GLN A 72 -16.99 11.72 -4.87
CA GLN A 72 -17.14 12.01 -6.30
C GLN A 72 -16.03 12.92 -6.84
N ASP A 73 -15.04 13.29 -6.02
CA ASP A 73 -13.90 14.09 -6.48
C ASP A 73 -13.06 13.27 -7.46
N GLU A 74 -12.99 13.73 -8.71
CA GLU A 74 -12.20 13.11 -9.78
C GLU A 74 -10.70 13.06 -9.48
N ARG A 75 -10.21 13.87 -8.55
CA ARG A 75 -8.83 13.87 -8.08
C ARG A 75 -8.54 12.75 -7.08
N SER A 76 -9.58 12.25 -6.41
CA SER A 76 -9.45 11.15 -5.45
C SER A 76 -9.32 9.83 -6.19
N LYS A 77 -8.09 9.32 -6.28
CA LYS A 77 -7.76 8.05 -6.97
C LYS A 77 -7.42 6.92 -6.02
N THR A 78 -7.46 7.16 -4.71
CA THR A 78 -7.03 6.19 -3.72
C THR A 78 -8.10 6.04 -2.65
N SER A 79 -8.65 4.85 -2.54
CA SER A 79 -9.50 4.47 -1.40
C SER A 79 -8.63 4.19 -0.19
N LEU A 80 -9.17 4.39 1.02
CA LEU A 80 -8.40 4.13 2.25
C LEU A 80 -9.32 3.90 3.46
N TYR A 81 -8.88 3.03 4.36
CA TYR A 81 -9.46 2.86 5.68
C TYR A 81 -8.74 3.73 6.71
N LEU A 82 -9.48 4.57 7.41
CA LEU A 82 -9.01 5.44 8.49
C LEU A 82 -9.23 4.78 9.84
N VAL A 83 -8.20 4.10 10.37
CA VAL A 83 -8.29 3.33 11.62
C VAL A 83 -8.71 4.14 12.83
N MET A 84 -8.31 5.43 12.91
CA MET A 84 -8.65 6.31 14.04
C MET A 84 -10.11 6.74 14.04
N GLN A 85 -10.75 6.78 12.87
CA GLN A 85 -12.14 7.20 12.69
C GLN A 85 -13.09 6.03 12.44
N ASN A 86 -12.58 4.81 12.31
CA ASN A 86 -13.30 3.63 11.87
C ASN A 86 -14.11 3.89 10.59
N LYS A 87 -13.46 4.46 9.57
CA LYS A 87 -14.10 4.98 8.36
C LYS A 87 -13.39 4.52 7.10
N ILE A 88 -14.14 4.11 6.09
CA ILE A 88 -13.65 3.86 4.74
C ILE A 88 -14.02 5.06 3.86
N ILE A 89 -13.02 5.64 3.19
CA ILE A 89 -13.21 6.60 2.11
C ILE A 89 -12.98 5.88 0.79
N ILE A 90 -13.99 5.84 -0.06
CA ILE A 90 -13.92 5.22 -1.38
C ILE A 90 -13.61 6.31 -2.40
N ALA A 91 -12.57 6.09 -3.20
CA ALA A 91 -12.21 6.98 -4.31
C ALA A 91 -13.21 6.85 -5.47
N ASN A 92 -13.18 7.80 -6.40
CA ASN A 92 -13.99 7.74 -7.63
C ASN A 92 -13.45 6.63 -8.56
N ILE A 93 -13.89 5.40 -8.32
CA ILE A 93 -13.48 4.17 -9.01
C ILE A 93 -14.63 3.45 -9.74
N ASP A 94 -15.80 4.07 -9.85
CA ASP A 94 -17.01 3.47 -10.43
C ASP A 94 -16.79 2.83 -11.80
N LYS A 95 -15.90 3.43 -12.60
CA LYS A 95 -15.62 2.99 -13.97
C LYS A 95 -14.45 2.03 -14.09
N THR A 96 -13.93 1.50 -12.97
CA THR A 96 -12.78 0.59 -12.99
C THR A 96 -13.19 -0.85 -12.72
N PHE A 97 -12.61 -1.79 -13.45
CA PHE A 97 -12.88 -3.21 -13.19
C PHE A 97 -12.38 -3.67 -11.82
N THR A 98 -11.44 -2.93 -11.22
CA THR A 98 -10.85 -3.25 -9.92
C THR A 98 -11.69 -2.78 -8.74
N ARG A 99 -12.81 -2.08 -8.96
CA ARG A 99 -13.57 -1.41 -7.90
C ARG A 99 -13.98 -2.35 -6.77
N ILE A 100 -14.45 -3.55 -7.09
CA ILE A 100 -14.88 -4.53 -6.08
C ILE A 100 -13.68 -5.00 -5.25
N GLN A 101 -12.55 -5.34 -5.90
CA GLN A 101 -11.33 -5.77 -5.22
C GLN A 101 -10.71 -4.63 -4.38
N THR A 102 -10.77 -3.39 -4.86
CA THR A 102 -10.29 -2.22 -4.11
C THR A 102 -11.14 -1.98 -2.87
N ILE A 103 -12.47 -2.06 -3.00
CA ILE A 103 -13.38 -1.90 -1.86
C ILE A 103 -13.18 -3.03 -0.85
N ALA A 104 -13.10 -4.29 -1.32
CA ALA A 104 -12.82 -5.45 -0.47
C ALA A 104 -11.50 -5.28 0.30
N HIS A 105 -10.45 -4.72 -0.33
CA HIS A 105 -9.18 -4.44 0.32
C HIS A 105 -9.34 -3.48 1.52
N GLU A 106 -10.08 -2.39 1.36
CA GLU A 106 -10.33 -1.44 2.45
C GLU A 106 -11.23 -2.05 3.55
N CYS A 107 -12.20 -2.90 3.16
CA CYS A 107 -13.01 -3.64 4.12
C CYS A 107 -12.16 -4.64 4.94
N ILE A 108 -11.17 -5.31 4.33
CA ILE A 108 -10.24 -6.17 5.08
C ILE A 108 -9.44 -5.36 6.09
N HIS A 109 -8.94 -4.18 5.74
CA HIS A 109 -8.26 -3.32 6.71
C HIS A 109 -9.13 -3.02 7.93
N SER A 110 -10.46 -2.87 7.77
CA SER A 110 -11.37 -2.58 8.89
C SER A 110 -11.51 -3.74 9.89
N VAL A 111 -11.21 -4.97 9.49
CA VAL A 111 -11.28 -6.18 10.35
C VAL A 111 -9.89 -6.71 10.75
N GLN A 112 -8.82 -6.10 10.28
CA GLN A 112 -7.46 -6.42 10.74
C GLN A 112 -7.24 -6.00 12.20
N ASN A 113 -6.16 -6.50 12.79
CA ASN A 113 -5.79 -6.16 14.17
C ASN A 113 -5.64 -4.64 14.34
N LYS A 114 -6.59 -4.03 15.06
CA LYS A 114 -6.64 -2.57 15.27
C LYS A 114 -5.41 -2.03 16.02
N VAL A 115 -4.78 -2.85 16.86
CA VAL A 115 -3.55 -2.45 17.58
C VAL A 115 -2.40 -2.32 16.58
N MET A 116 -2.23 -3.29 15.68
CA MET A 116 -1.21 -3.22 14.62
C MET A 116 -1.44 -2.05 13.66
N LEU A 117 -2.68 -1.79 13.26
CA LEU A 117 -3.03 -0.66 12.40
C LEU A 117 -2.72 0.69 13.08
N LYS A 118 -3.10 0.86 14.35
CA LYS A 118 -2.76 2.07 15.13
C LYS A 118 -1.26 2.20 15.33
N PHE A 119 -0.57 1.10 15.65
CA PHE A 119 0.88 1.09 15.76
C PHE A 119 1.54 1.51 14.44
N ASN A 120 1.10 0.98 13.30
CA ASN A 120 1.58 1.38 11.99
C ASN A 120 1.38 2.88 11.72
N PHE A 121 0.24 3.44 12.12
CA PHE A 121 -0.01 4.88 12.02
C PHE A 121 0.95 5.68 12.88
N VAL A 122 1.12 5.31 14.14
CA VAL A 122 2.01 6.00 15.11
C VAL A 122 3.46 5.92 14.65
N ILE A 123 3.97 4.72 14.33
CA ILE A 123 5.37 4.54 13.91
C ILE A 123 5.67 5.29 12.61
N SER A 124 4.72 5.39 11.69
CA SER A 124 4.86 6.19 10.46
C SER A 124 5.10 7.67 10.75
N ASN A 125 4.34 8.24 11.69
CA ASN A 125 4.48 9.64 12.10
C ASN A 125 5.78 9.87 12.88
N ILE A 126 6.12 8.98 13.83
CA ILE A 126 7.39 9.03 14.56
C ILE A 126 8.57 9.02 13.58
N ASN A 127 8.57 8.13 12.60
CA ASN A 127 9.61 8.04 11.58
C ASN A 127 9.80 9.34 10.80
N MET A 128 8.70 10.02 10.46
CA MET A 128 8.77 11.28 9.72
C MET A 128 9.35 12.39 10.59
N ILE A 129 8.82 12.56 11.80
CA ILE A 129 9.26 13.59 12.74
C ILE A 129 10.72 13.38 13.12
N TYR A 130 11.09 12.13 13.45
CA TYR A 130 12.46 11.78 13.82
C TYR A 130 13.44 12.11 12.69
N PHE A 131 13.14 11.68 11.44
CA PHE A 131 13.97 12.00 10.28
C PHE A 131 14.16 13.50 10.08
N LEU A 132 13.09 14.31 10.20
CA LEU A 132 13.15 15.76 10.05
C LEU A 132 14.03 16.40 11.13
N ILE A 133 13.84 16.01 12.39
CA ILE A 133 14.60 16.56 13.52
C ILE A 133 16.10 16.28 13.35
N ILE A 134 16.49 15.02 13.14
CA ILE A 134 17.91 14.66 13.02
C ILE A 134 18.55 15.30 11.79
N SER A 135 17.82 15.42 10.68
CA SER A 135 18.31 16.07 9.47
C SER A 135 18.58 17.55 9.68
N ILE A 136 17.65 18.28 10.31
CA ILE A 136 17.81 19.72 10.63
C ILE A 136 18.97 19.91 11.59
N LEU A 137 19.05 19.15 12.67
CA LEU A 137 20.12 19.27 13.66
C LEU A 137 21.50 18.96 13.07
N THR A 138 21.58 17.99 12.14
CA THR A 138 22.81 17.69 11.40
C THR A 138 23.21 18.86 10.51
N LEU A 139 22.30 19.42 9.72
CA LEU A 139 22.56 20.58 8.86
C LEU A 139 23.05 21.80 9.66
N LEU A 140 22.49 22.01 10.84
CA LEU A 140 22.91 23.12 11.74
C LEU A 140 24.21 22.83 12.49
N GLY A 141 24.87 21.69 12.31
CA GLY A 141 26.11 21.32 13.01
C GLY A 141 25.95 21.10 14.51
N LYS A 142 24.74 20.81 14.96
CA LYS A 142 24.45 20.58 16.39
C LYS A 142 24.72 19.17 16.86
N ILE A 143 25.03 18.24 15.94
CA ILE A 143 25.25 16.80 16.22
C ILE A 143 26.68 16.43 15.83
N SER A 144 27.44 15.86 16.77
CA SER A 144 28.78 15.34 16.50
C SER A 144 28.72 14.10 15.57
N GLU A 145 29.80 13.82 14.84
CA GLU A 145 29.87 12.69 13.92
C GLU A 145 29.56 11.32 14.57
N PRO A 146 30.08 10.99 15.78
CA PRO A 146 29.69 9.73 16.44
C PRO A 146 28.20 9.66 16.74
N MET A 147 27.58 10.77 17.15
CA MET A 147 26.14 10.82 17.44
C MET A 147 25.31 10.69 16.16
N GLN A 148 25.75 11.26 15.04
CA GLN A 148 25.08 11.09 13.73
C GLN A 148 24.95 9.60 13.34
N LYS A 149 25.98 8.80 13.59
CA LYS A 149 25.98 7.36 13.31
C LYS A 149 24.96 6.60 14.19
N ILE A 150 24.89 6.94 15.48
CA ILE A 150 23.89 6.38 16.40
C ILE A 150 22.48 6.72 15.92
N LEU A 151 22.22 7.99 15.61
CA LEU A 151 20.90 8.45 15.17
C LEU A 151 20.50 7.82 13.82
N LEU A 152 21.45 7.62 12.90
CA LEU A 152 21.21 6.91 11.65
C LEU A 152 20.85 5.43 11.89
N THR A 153 21.51 4.76 12.84
CA THR A 153 21.20 3.38 13.22
C THR A 153 19.78 3.30 13.78
N ILE A 154 19.37 4.22 14.63
CA ILE A 154 18.00 4.31 15.15
C ILE A 154 17.01 4.55 13.99
N LEU A 155 17.34 5.45 13.06
CA LEU A 155 16.49 5.70 11.87
C LEU A 155 16.30 4.42 11.04
N LEU A 156 17.37 3.67 10.79
CA LEU A 156 17.30 2.40 10.07
C LEU A 156 16.41 1.38 10.79
N ALA A 157 16.56 1.25 12.12
CA ALA A 157 15.72 0.35 12.91
C ALA A 157 14.23 0.75 12.86
N LEU A 158 13.91 2.03 13.02
CA LEU A 158 12.55 2.54 12.92
C LEU A 158 11.94 2.32 11.54
N GLN A 159 12.72 2.55 10.47
CA GLN A 159 12.27 2.28 9.09
C GLN A 159 12.02 0.80 8.85
N PHE A 160 12.85 -0.09 9.39
CA PHE A 160 12.68 -1.53 9.28
C PHE A 160 11.41 -2.01 10.01
N ILE A 161 11.17 -1.55 11.24
CA ILE A 161 9.95 -1.87 12.00
C ILE A 161 8.71 -1.42 11.22
N PHE A 162 8.69 -0.18 10.72
CA PHE A 162 7.60 0.32 9.89
C PHE A 162 7.39 -0.54 8.64
N PHE A 163 8.47 -0.91 7.94
CA PHE A 163 8.41 -1.75 6.76
C PHE A 163 7.75 -3.10 7.05
N VAL A 164 8.21 -3.80 8.10
CA VAL A 164 7.71 -5.13 8.44
C VAL A 164 6.22 -5.09 8.76
N VAL A 165 5.79 -4.15 9.60
CA VAL A 165 4.39 -4.03 10.01
C VAL A 165 3.50 -3.65 8.81
N ARG A 166 3.90 -2.62 8.07
CA ARG A 166 3.11 -2.14 6.93
C ARG A 166 3.01 -3.18 5.82
N ASN A 167 4.11 -3.84 5.48
CA ASN A 167 4.14 -4.87 4.44
C ASN A 167 3.25 -6.07 4.82
N SER A 168 3.28 -6.49 6.08
CA SER A 168 2.43 -7.58 6.58
C SER A 168 0.94 -7.23 6.46
N LEU A 169 0.54 -6.03 6.90
CA LEU A 169 -0.84 -5.57 6.83
C LEU A 169 -1.35 -5.50 5.37
N GLU A 170 -0.55 -5.00 4.45
CA GLU A 170 -0.93 -4.85 3.05
C GLU A 170 -1.01 -6.19 2.31
N ILE A 171 -0.04 -7.09 2.53
CA ILE A 171 -0.06 -8.42 1.89
C ILE A 171 -1.28 -9.21 2.38
N ASP A 172 -1.59 -9.16 3.67
CA ASP A 172 -2.80 -9.78 4.23
C ASP A 172 -4.06 -9.19 3.59
N ALA A 173 -4.16 -7.85 3.52
CA ALA A 173 -5.31 -7.19 2.92
C ALA A 173 -5.46 -7.55 1.43
N MET A 174 -4.38 -7.50 0.63
CA MET A 174 -4.42 -7.86 -0.79
C MET A 174 -4.83 -9.31 -1.02
N THR A 175 -4.29 -10.23 -0.22
CA THR A 175 -4.57 -11.67 -0.38
C THR A 175 -6.02 -12.00 0.01
N ARG A 176 -6.50 -11.47 1.12
CA ARG A 176 -7.87 -11.70 1.59
C ARG A 176 -8.91 -11.01 0.72
N ALA A 177 -8.59 -9.82 0.20
CA ALA A 177 -9.47 -9.08 -0.71
C ALA A 177 -9.76 -9.85 -2.01
N GLU A 178 -8.80 -10.61 -2.54
CA GLU A 178 -9.00 -11.45 -3.72
C GLU A 178 -10.09 -12.50 -3.46
N ASN A 179 -10.01 -13.22 -2.32
CA ASN A 179 -10.99 -14.24 -1.94
C ASN A 179 -12.36 -13.64 -1.63
N LEU A 180 -12.39 -12.54 -0.88
CA LEU A 180 -13.61 -11.84 -0.49
C LEU A 180 -14.34 -11.26 -1.71
N SER A 181 -13.60 -10.71 -2.68
CA SER A 181 -14.17 -10.25 -3.95
C SER A 181 -14.80 -11.38 -4.74
N LYS A 182 -14.16 -12.57 -4.76
CA LYS A 182 -14.70 -13.75 -5.42
C LYS A 182 -16.03 -14.17 -4.78
N GLU A 183 -16.04 -14.26 -3.46
CA GLU A 183 -17.24 -14.63 -2.70
C GLU A 183 -18.39 -13.66 -2.98
N TYR A 184 -18.13 -12.35 -2.90
CA TYR A 184 -19.10 -11.30 -3.19
C TYR A 184 -19.66 -11.40 -4.62
N ILE A 185 -18.78 -11.52 -5.63
CA ILE A 185 -19.19 -11.61 -7.04
C ILE A 185 -20.05 -12.85 -7.29
N SER A 186 -19.70 -13.98 -6.68
CA SER A 186 -20.47 -15.23 -6.82
C SER A 186 -21.84 -15.14 -6.13
N GLN A 187 -21.96 -14.43 -4.99
CA GLN A 187 -23.24 -14.22 -4.29
C GLN A 187 -24.18 -13.33 -5.09
N GLU A 188 -23.67 -12.26 -5.69
CA GLU A 188 -24.46 -11.32 -6.49
C GLU A 188 -25.05 -11.96 -7.77
N ASN A 189 -24.40 -12.99 -8.31
CA ASN A 189 -24.85 -13.74 -9.48
C ASN A 189 -25.22 -12.86 -10.70
N ILE A 190 -24.55 -11.71 -10.83
CA ILE A 190 -24.78 -10.73 -11.92
C ILE A 190 -24.06 -11.17 -13.20
N LEU A 191 -22.90 -11.81 -13.06
CA LEU A 191 -22.08 -12.25 -14.19
C LEU A 191 -22.39 -13.68 -14.62
N SER A 192 -22.24 -13.95 -15.93
CA SER A 192 -22.13 -15.33 -16.39
C SER A 192 -20.87 -15.97 -15.80
N LYS A 193 -20.87 -17.31 -15.63
CA LYS A 193 -19.71 -18.05 -15.10
C LYS A 193 -18.42 -17.76 -15.87
N GLU A 194 -18.50 -17.61 -17.19
CA GLU A 194 -17.34 -17.24 -18.02
C GLU A 194 -16.78 -15.86 -17.67
N ASN A 195 -17.66 -14.86 -17.49
CA ASN A 195 -17.26 -13.49 -17.13
C ASN A 195 -16.74 -13.41 -15.68
N GLU A 196 -17.32 -14.18 -14.76
CA GLU A 196 -16.83 -14.32 -13.39
C GLU A 196 -15.41 -14.89 -13.38
N GLU A 197 -15.15 -16.00 -14.05
CA GLU A 197 -13.81 -16.59 -14.16
C GLU A 197 -12.83 -15.62 -14.83
N ARG A 198 -13.25 -14.93 -15.87
CA ARG A 198 -12.45 -13.91 -16.56
C ARG A 198 -12.04 -12.77 -15.60
N LEU A 199 -12.99 -12.26 -14.82
CA LEU A 199 -12.75 -11.20 -13.85
C LEU A 199 -11.81 -11.66 -12.74
N MET A 200 -12.04 -12.83 -12.18
CA MET A 200 -11.21 -13.40 -11.12
C MET A 200 -9.78 -13.71 -11.58
N ASN A 201 -9.60 -14.20 -12.80
CA ASN A 201 -8.27 -14.39 -13.37
C ASN A 201 -7.50 -13.05 -13.50
N LYS A 202 -8.21 -11.96 -13.85
CA LYS A 202 -7.62 -10.60 -13.88
C LYS A 202 -7.25 -10.12 -12.49
N TYR A 203 -8.10 -10.33 -11.48
CA TYR A 203 -7.81 -9.96 -10.09
C TYR A 203 -6.58 -10.72 -9.55
N LYS A 204 -6.52 -12.02 -9.78
CA LYS A 204 -5.37 -12.86 -9.40
C LYS A 204 -4.07 -12.40 -10.04
N GLU A 205 -4.11 -12.09 -11.34
CA GLU A 205 -2.95 -11.57 -12.06
C GLU A 205 -2.50 -10.21 -11.53
N LEU A 206 -3.47 -9.28 -11.33
CA LEU A 206 -3.21 -7.96 -10.77
C LEU A 206 -2.60 -8.07 -9.37
N ASN A 207 -3.15 -8.94 -8.52
CA ASN A 207 -2.68 -9.15 -7.16
C ASN A 207 -1.25 -9.72 -7.12
N LYS A 208 -0.96 -10.70 -7.97
CA LYS A 208 0.40 -11.27 -8.10
C LYS A 208 1.46 -10.22 -8.47
N ILE A 209 1.13 -9.30 -9.37
CA ILE A 209 2.01 -8.18 -9.74
C ILE A 209 2.02 -7.13 -8.64
N GLY A 210 0.85 -6.82 -8.10
CA GLY A 210 0.64 -5.80 -7.08
C GLY A 210 1.44 -6.06 -5.81
N ILE A 211 1.38 -7.25 -5.23
CA ILE A 211 2.11 -7.63 -4.01
C ILE A 211 3.61 -7.39 -4.18
N LYS A 212 4.20 -7.88 -5.27
CA LYS A 212 5.63 -7.69 -5.53
C LYS A 212 6.01 -6.22 -5.68
N THR A 213 5.22 -5.50 -6.47
CA THR A 213 5.46 -4.08 -6.74
C THR A 213 5.29 -3.24 -5.47
N TYR A 214 4.26 -3.54 -4.67
CA TYR A 214 4.03 -2.86 -3.40
C TYR A 214 5.18 -3.08 -2.42
N THR A 215 5.59 -4.34 -2.20
CA THR A 215 6.74 -4.67 -1.34
C THR A 215 8.01 -3.95 -1.80
N PHE A 216 8.29 -3.92 -3.11
CA PHE A 216 9.43 -3.21 -3.66
C PHE A 216 9.34 -1.69 -3.42
N MET A 217 8.19 -1.07 -3.69
CA MET A 217 7.96 0.36 -3.46
C MET A 217 8.08 0.72 -1.97
N LEU A 218 7.57 -0.14 -1.09
CA LEU A 218 7.69 0.06 0.35
C LEU A 218 9.15 -0.05 0.82
N THR A 219 9.93 -0.96 0.23
CA THR A 219 11.39 -1.05 0.48
C THR A 219 12.12 0.22 0.05
N ILE A 220 11.78 0.78 -1.12
CA ILE A 220 12.35 2.07 -1.54
C ILE A 220 12.00 3.15 -0.52
N LYS A 221 10.74 3.22 -0.06
CA LYS A 221 10.32 4.19 0.98
C LYS A 221 11.07 4.01 2.30
N MET A 222 11.40 2.77 2.67
CA MET A 222 12.21 2.46 3.85
C MET A 222 13.64 2.98 3.70
N ILE A 223 14.24 2.84 2.52
CA ILE A 223 15.66 3.15 2.26
C ILE A 223 15.88 4.65 2.00
N ILE A 224 14.92 5.36 1.41
CA ILE A 224 15.13 6.72 0.91
C ILE A 224 15.48 7.73 2.03
N LYS A 225 14.89 7.62 3.22
CA LYS A 225 15.18 8.53 4.33
C LYS A 225 16.58 8.34 4.91
N PRO A 226 17.04 7.10 5.22
CA PRO A 226 18.45 6.86 5.58
C PRO A 226 19.44 7.32 4.51
N LEU A 227 19.12 7.10 3.23
CA LEU A 227 19.95 7.53 2.11
C LEU A 227 20.07 9.06 2.07
N LEU A 228 18.95 9.77 2.18
CA LEU A 228 18.95 11.25 2.25
C LEU A 228 19.72 11.75 3.46
N TYR A 229 19.57 11.10 4.62
CA TYR A 229 20.34 11.47 5.82
C TYR A 229 21.85 11.30 5.62
N CYS A 230 22.29 10.19 5.00
CA CYS A 230 23.70 9.98 4.65
C CYS A 230 24.23 11.10 3.74
N VAL A 231 23.44 11.51 2.74
CA VAL A 231 23.81 12.64 1.86
C VAL A 231 23.95 13.92 2.67
N ILE A 232 23.00 14.24 3.54
CA ILE A 232 23.06 15.42 4.43
C ILE A 232 24.33 15.39 5.29
N ALA A 233 24.66 14.23 5.88
CA ALA A 233 25.82 14.06 6.74
C ALA A 233 27.17 14.18 5.97
N LEU A 234 27.20 13.92 4.66
CA LEU A 234 28.40 14.08 3.82
C LEU A 234 28.72 15.54 3.49
N PHE A 235 27.70 16.40 3.40
CA PHE A 235 27.87 17.82 3.08
C PHE A 235 28.11 18.70 4.31
N LYS A 236 28.22 18.10 5.49
CA LYS A 236 28.47 18.76 6.76
C LYS A 236 29.89 18.49 7.27
#